data_843999dd72beaef579f10ead0b6c27a1
#
_entry.id   843999dd72beaef579f10ead0b6c27a1
#
_cell.length_a   1.000
_cell.length_b   1.000
_cell.length_c   1.000
_cell.angle_alpha   90.00
_cell.angle_beta   90.00
_cell.angle_gamma   90.00
#
_symmetry.space_group_name_H-M   'P 1'
#
loop_
_entity.id
_entity.type
_entity.pdbx_description
1 polymer ?
#
loop_
_entity_poly.entity_id
_entity_poly.type
_entity_poly.pdbx_seq_one_letter_code
_entity_poly.pdbx_strand_id
1 'polypeptide(L)'
;VERLLDGIGSSLPVIRTPLGTFDTAQRITQARGLLSAQTPGRIDRVIGLFREHVDSALLRERMQLHRGGVRTPIMFAYELFERAAEADAHIVLPEGEDERILRAASILLARGTVRLTILGDEAGVRARAARLGLMIDSAEVVDPATSPLRDGFVAEYARLRAHRGVTLDAASDQVADSTVFGTMMVQQQLADGMVSGSAHTTAHTIRPALQIIKTR
;
A
#
# COMPACT_ATOMS: atom_id res chain seq x y z
N VAL A 1 -31.05 -24.60 7.43
CA VAL A 1 -30.03 -23.53 7.51
C VAL A 1 -29.74 -23.18 8.97
N GLU A 2 -30.76 -22.96 9.83
CA GLU A 2 -30.54 -22.62 11.26
C GLU A 2 -29.73 -23.71 11.99
N ARG A 3 -30.07 -25.00 11.85
CA ARG A 3 -29.33 -26.12 12.46
C ARG A 3 -27.87 -26.27 11.94
N LEU A 4 -27.59 -25.79 10.75
CA LEU A 4 -26.22 -25.76 10.19
C LEU A 4 -25.40 -24.61 10.76
N LEU A 5 -26.04 -23.47 11.04
CA LEU A 5 -25.38 -22.29 11.63
C LEU A 5 -25.09 -22.50 13.12
N ASP A 6 -25.96 -23.21 13.82
CA ASP A 6 -25.75 -23.58 15.24
C ASP A 6 -24.59 -24.59 15.42
N GLY A 7 -24.26 -25.34 14.37
CA GLY A 7 -23.13 -26.30 14.37
C GLY A 7 -21.77 -25.71 13.96
N ILE A 8 -21.75 -24.54 13.34
CA ILE A 8 -20.53 -23.79 13.02
C ILE A 8 -20.26 -22.91 14.22
N GLY A 9 -19.51 -23.43 15.18
CA GLY A 9 -19.22 -22.82 16.47
C GLY A 9 -19.36 -21.29 16.55
N SER A 10 -19.98 -20.84 17.58
CA SER A 10 -20.57 -19.55 17.92
C SER A 10 -19.73 -18.26 17.76
N SER A 11 -18.70 -18.23 16.93
CA SER A 11 -17.81 -17.08 16.79
C SER A 11 -18.20 -16.10 15.66
N LEU A 12 -19.12 -16.49 14.77
CA LEU A 12 -19.57 -15.62 13.68
C LEU A 12 -20.85 -14.87 14.04
N PRO A 13 -20.90 -13.55 13.86
CA PRO A 13 -22.12 -12.78 14.08
C PRO A 13 -23.18 -13.20 13.05
N VAL A 14 -24.28 -13.77 13.52
CA VAL A 14 -25.45 -14.14 12.69
C VAL A 14 -26.48 -13.04 12.77
N ILE A 15 -26.83 -12.46 11.63
CA ILE A 15 -27.90 -11.47 11.51
C ILE A 15 -29.06 -12.11 10.74
N ARG A 16 -30.24 -12.06 11.33
CA ARG A 16 -31.46 -12.49 10.67
C ARG A 16 -32.07 -11.33 9.91
N THR A 17 -32.35 -11.52 8.64
CA THR A 17 -33.11 -10.55 7.84
C THR A 17 -34.59 -10.99 7.76
N PRO A 18 -35.53 -10.06 7.61
CA PRO A 18 -36.95 -10.39 7.45
C PRO A 18 -37.28 -11.02 6.09
N LEU A 19 -36.31 -11.10 5.19
CA LEU A 19 -36.47 -11.67 3.86
C LEU A 19 -36.43 -13.20 3.89
N GLY A 20 -37.39 -13.84 3.22
CA GLY A 20 -37.39 -15.28 2.97
C GLY A 20 -36.25 -15.68 2.05
N THR A 21 -35.86 -16.96 2.07
CA THR A 21 -34.76 -17.50 1.24
C THR A 21 -35.00 -17.23 -0.25
N PHE A 22 -36.24 -17.35 -0.73
CA PHE A 22 -36.59 -17.11 -2.12
C PHE A 22 -36.43 -15.63 -2.50
N ASP A 23 -36.93 -14.73 -1.68
CA ASP A 23 -36.83 -13.27 -1.92
C ASP A 23 -35.37 -12.82 -1.89
N THR A 24 -34.56 -13.36 -0.97
CA THR A 24 -33.12 -13.10 -0.90
C THR A 24 -32.42 -13.58 -2.17
N ALA A 25 -32.70 -14.82 -2.62
CA ALA A 25 -32.11 -15.38 -3.82
C ALA A 25 -32.51 -14.58 -5.08
N GLN A 26 -33.78 -14.15 -5.18
CA GLN A 26 -34.28 -13.35 -6.29
C GLN A 26 -33.60 -11.97 -6.33
N ARG A 27 -33.47 -11.29 -5.21
CA ARG A 27 -32.80 -9.97 -5.10
C ARG A 27 -31.30 -10.06 -5.37
N ILE A 28 -30.62 -11.12 -4.89
CA ILE A 28 -29.21 -11.40 -5.25
C ILE A 28 -29.08 -11.64 -6.76
N THR A 29 -30.03 -12.36 -7.36
CA THR A 29 -30.04 -12.62 -8.80
C THR A 29 -30.27 -11.35 -9.61
N GLN A 30 -31.12 -10.45 -9.17
CA GLN A 30 -31.32 -9.12 -9.77
C GLN A 30 -30.08 -8.23 -9.68
N ALA A 31 -29.28 -8.42 -8.62
CA ALA A 31 -27.99 -7.74 -8.45
C ALA A 31 -26.84 -8.43 -9.21
N ARG A 32 -27.09 -9.59 -9.85
CA ARG A 32 -26.07 -10.32 -10.63
C ARG A 32 -25.47 -9.47 -11.74
N GLY A 33 -24.18 -9.42 -11.74
CA GLY A 33 -23.29 -8.83 -12.73
C GLY A 33 -21.95 -8.59 -12.05
N LEU A 34 -20.88 -8.59 -12.85
CA LEU A 34 -19.56 -8.23 -12.35
C LEU A 34 -19.65 -6.84 -11.71
N LEU A 35 -19.39 -6.76 -10.40
CA LEU A 35 -19.21 -5.51 -9.68
C LEU A 35 -17.88 -4.93 -10.16
N SER A 36 -17.95 -3.96 -11.05
CA SER A 36 -16.79 -3.23 -11.54
C SER A 36 -17.01 -1.75 -11.35
N ALA A 37 -15.94 -0.97 -11.34
CA ALA A 37 -16.00 0.49 -11.33
C ALA A 37 -16.84 1.08 -12.46
N GLN A 38 -17.08 0.29 -13.52
CA GLN A 38 -17.91 0.67 -14.68
C GLN A 38 -19.43 0.55 -14.44
N THR A 39 -19.85 0.05 -13.28
CA THR A 39 -21.27 -0.12 -12.95
C THR A 39 -21.64 0.48 -11.58
N PRO A 40 -21.39 1.77 -11.32
CA PRO A 40 -21.64 2.40 -10.01
C PRO A 40 -23.09 2.26 -9.56
N GLY A 41 -24.08 2.43 -10.43
CA GLY A 41 -25.48 2.29 -10.08
C GLY A 41 -25.95 0.89 -9.67
N ARG A 42 -25.15 -0.15 -9.90
CA ARG A 42 -25.40 -1.51 -9.37
C ARG A 42 -24.84 -1.65 -7.95
N ILE A 43 -23.70 -1.07 -7.67
CA ILE A 43 -23.09 -1.03 -6.35
C ILE A 43 -24.04 -0.30 -5.40
N ASP A 44 -24.54 0.87 -5.77
CA ASP A 44 -25.48 1.66 -4.96
C ASP A 44 -26.75 0.90 -4.67
N ARG A 45 -27.30 0.15 -5.63
CA ARG A 45 -28.47 -0.70 -5.42
C ARG A 45 -28.22 -1.82 -4.42
N VAL A 46 -27.07 -2.50 -4.50
CA VAL A 46 -26.70 -3.56 -3.56
C VAL A 46 -26.50 -2.99 -2.16
N ILE A 47 -25.82 -1.85 -2.05
CA ILE A 47 -25.65 -1.13 -0.77
C ILE A 47 -27.01 -0.66 -0.23
N GLY A 48 -27.89 -0.16 -1.08
CA GLY A 48 -29.25 0.24 -0.70
C GLY A 48 -30.05 -0.92 -0.13
N LEU A 49 -30.05 -2.08 -0.82
CA LEU A 49 -30.70 -3.31 -0.33
C LEU A 49 -30.10 -3.78 1.01
N PHE A 50 -28.77 -3.70 1.16
CA PHE A 50 -28.14 -4.06 2.41
C PHE A 50 -28.60 -3.14 3.55
N ARG A 51 -28.59 -1.82 3.33
CA ARG A 51 -29.02 -0.83 4.33
C ARG A 51 -30.49 -0.94 4.71
N GLU A 52 -31.35 -1.33 3.78
CA GLU A 52 -32.78 -1.49 4.01
C GLU A 52 -33.10 -2.72 4.89
N HIS A 53 -32.30 -3.80 4.75
CA HIS A 53 -32.62 -5.09 5.36
C HIS A 53 -31.65 -5.53 6.45
N VAL A 54 -30.57 -4.82 6.65
CA VAL A 54 -29.55 -5.13 7.67
C VAL A 54 -29.43 -3.94 8.63
N ASP A 55 -29.76 -4.18 9.89
CA ASP A 55 -29.48 -3.21 10.95
C ASP A 55 -27.98 -3.09 11.16
N SER A 56 -27.39 -2.06 10.57
CA SER A 56 -25.95 -1.82 10.62
C SER A 56 -25.46 -1.41 12.01
N ALA A 57 -26.34 -0.92 12.90
CA ALA A 57 -26.02 -0.63 14.28
C ALA A 57 -25.89 -1.92 15.09
N LEU A 58 -26.88 -2.81 14.96
CA LEU A 58 -26.87 -4.14 15.57
C LEU A 58 -25.69 -4.98 15.04
N LEU A 59 -25.37 -4.88 13.74
CA LEU A 59 -24.21 -5.55 13.16
C LEU A 59 -22.91 -5.08 13.82
N ARG A 60 -22.74 -3.78 13.94
CA ARG A 60 -21.56 -3.16 14.55
C ARG A 60 -21.43 -3.53 16.03
N GLU A 61 -22.52 -3.51 16.77
CA GLU A 61 -22.56 -3.94 18.17
C GLU A 61 -22.14 -5.41 18.32
N ARG A 62 -22.70 -6.30 17.51
CA ARG A 62 -22.37 -7.74 17.54
C ARG A 62 -20.93 -8.01 17.12
N MET A 63 -20.40 -7.27 16.16
CA MET A 63 -19.00 -7.35 15.78
C MET A 63 -18.07 -6.88 16.90
N GLN A 64 -18.46 -5.88 17.69
CA GLN A 64 -17.68 -5.42 18.83
C GLN A 64 -17.71 -6.42 20.01
N LEU A 65 -18.85 -7.06 20.26
CA LEU A 65 -19.00 -8.07 21.32
C LEU A 65 -18.18 -9.35 21.05
N HIS A 66 -17.86 -9.64 19.79
CA HIS A 66 -17.11 -10.84 19.39
C HIS A 66 -15.59 -10.57 19.18
N ARG A 67 -15.03 -9.57 19.82
CA ARG A 67 -13.56 -9.45 19.95
C ARG A 67 -13.04 -10.53 20.91
N GLY A 68 -13.29 -11.80 20.58
CA GLY A 68 -12.55 -12.91 21.14
C GLY A 68 -11.07 -12.68 20.84
N GLY A 69 -10.16 -12.95 21.81
CA GLY A 69 -8.74 -12.61 21.70
C GLY A 69 -7.95 -13.31 20.59
N VAL A 70 -8.61 -13.90 19.60
CA VAL A 70 -7.98 -14.54 18.45
C VAL A 70 -8.00 -13.55 17.28
N ARG A 71 -6.84 -12.94 17.01
CA ARG A 71 -6.61 -12.17 15.79
C ARG A 71 -6.46 -13.11 14.60
N THR A 72 -7.40 -13.06 13.66
CA THR A 72 -7.23 -13.75 12.40
C THR A 72 -6.21 -12.99 11.52
N PRO A 73 -5.52 -13.67 10.57
CA PRO A 73 -4.63 -12.98 9.63
C PRO A 73 -5.32 -11.86 8.84
N ILE A 74 -6.60 -12.04 8.50
CA ILE A 74 -7.40 -11.04 7.78
C ILE A 74 -7.65 -9.80 8.66
N MET A 75 -8.01 -10.01 9.93
CA MET A 75 -8.21 -8.90 10.89
C MET A 75 -6.91 -8.14 11.11
N PHE A 76 -5.80 -8.85 11.24
CA PHE A 76 -4.49 -8.25 11.39
C PHE A 76 -4.12 -7.39 10.17
N ALA A 77 -4.31 -7.92 8.95
CA ALA A 77 -4.06 -7.17 7.73
C ALA A 77 -4.95 -5.90 7.64
N TYR A 78 -6.23 -6.02 7.99
CA TYR A 78 -7.15 -4.88 8.00
C TYR A 78 -6.68 -3.79 8.99
N GLU A 79 -6.34 -4.17 10.22
CA GLU A 79 -5.82 -3.22 11.23
C GLU A 79 -4.52 -2.54 10.78
N LEU A 80 -3.64 -3.26 10.05
CA LEU A 80 -2.43 -2.68 9.48
C LEU A 80 -2.75 -1.61 8.43
N PHE A 81 -3.70 -1.88 7.54
CA PHE A 81 -4.10 -0.91 6.53
C PHE A 81 -4.78 0.33 7.14
N GLU A 82 -5.63 0.16 8.14
CA GLU A 82 -6.23 1.27 8.88
C GLU A 82 -5.15 2.15 9.52
N ARG A 83 -4.21 1.55 10.25
CA ARG A 83 -3.09 2.27 10.87
C ARG A 83 -2.19 2.95 9.85
N ALA A 84 -1.93 2.31 8.71
CA ALA A 84 -1.14 2.91 7.64
C ALA A 84 -1.83 4.13 7.05
N ALA A 85 -3.14 4.05 6.81
CA ALA A 85 -3.93 5.18 6.31
C ALA A 85 -3.98 6.35 7.31
N GLU A 86 -4.10 6.06 8.62
CA GLU A 86 -4.05 7.09 9.67
C GLU A 86 -2.68 7.77 9.78
N ALA A 87 -1.60 7.03 9.53
CA ALA A 87 -0.24 7.55 9.60
C ALA A 87 0.11 8.48 8.42
N ASP A 88 -0.59 8.36 7.29
CA ASP A 88 -0.32 9.09 6.02
C ASP A 88 1.17 9.12 5.66
N ALA A 89 1.86 8.01 5.89
CA ALA A 89 3.30 7.92 5.71
C ALA A 89 3.69 8.01 4.22
N HIS A 90 4.84 8.64 3.97
CA HIS A 90 5.42 8.74 2.64
C HIS A 90 6.58 7.73 2.49
N ILE A 91 6.44 6.76 1.60
CA ILE A 91 7.39 5.68 1.40
C ILE A 91 8.04 5.75 0.02
N VAL A 92 9.37 5.59 -0.02
CA VAL A 92 10.14 5.50 -1.26
C VAL A 92 10.31 4.04 -1.67
N LEU A 93 10.09 3.76 -2.95
CA LEU A 93 10.30 2.48 -3.60
C LEU A 93 11.41 2.63 -4.66
N PRO A 94 12.65 2.23 -4.37
CA PRO A 94 13.79 2.50 -5.26
C PRO A 94 13.88 1.58 -6.48
N GLU A 95 13.03 0.57 -6.58
CA GLU A 95 13.08 -0.47 -7.60
C GLU A 95 11.90 -0.33 -8.59
N GLY A 96 11.70 0.85 -9.17
CA GLY A 96 10.59 1.17 -10.08
C GLY A 96 10.55 0.35 -11.38
N GLU A 97 11.61 -0.36 -11.70
CA GLU A 97 11.64 -1.28 -12.84
C GLU A 97 11.09 -2.68 -12.52
N ASP A 98 10.97 -3.04 -11.25
CA ASP A 98 10.47 -4.36 -10.83
C ASP A 98 8.93 -4.40 -10.86
N GLU A 99 8.38 -5.37 -11.61
CA GLU A 99 6.92 -5.53 -11.76
C GLU A 99 6.21 -5.84 -10.43
N ARG A 100 6.88 -6.53 -9.50
CA ARG A 100 6.31 -6.85 -8.18
C ARG A 100 6.12 -5.59 -7.36
N ILE A 101 7.08 -4.66 -7.44
CA ILE A 101 7.01 -3.35 -6.79
C ILE A 101 5.86 -2.52 -7.38
N LEU A 102 5.74 -2.46 -8.71
CA LEU A 102 4.65 -1.72 -9.37
C LEU A 102 3.27 -2.31 -9.03
N ARG A 103 3.14 -3.64 -8.95
CA ARG A 103 1.88 -4.29 -8.51
C ARG A 103 1.54 -3.95 -7.07
N ALA A 104 2.53 -4.00 -6.17
CA ALA A 104 2.35 -3.62 -4.78
C ALA A 104 1.97 -2.14 -4.66
N ALA A 105 2.65 -1.24 -5.37
CA ALA A 105 2.35 0.19 -5.40
C ALA A 105 0.91 0.45 -5.85
N SER A 106 0.45 -0.16 -6.96
CA SER A 106 -0.91 -0.02 -7.45
C SER A 106 -1.97 -0.46 -6.42
N ILE A 107 -1.73 -1.55 -5.69
CA ILE A 107 -2.64 -2.03 -4.65
C ILE A 107 -2.71 -1.05 -3.46
N LEU A 108 -1.55 -0.55 -3.01
CA LEU A 108 -1.47 0.37 -1.87
C LEU A 108 -2.10 1.73 -2.19
N LEU A 109 -1.85 2.26 -3.40
CA LEU A 109 -2.42 3.51 -3.87
C LEU A 109 -3.95 3.41 -4.03
N ALA A 110 -4.45 2.30 -4.59
CA ALA A 110 -5.89 2.06 -4.71
C ALA A 110 -6.61 2.00 -3.35
N ARG A 111 -5.89 1.64 -2.28
CA ARG A 111 -6.41 1.60 -0.90
C ARG A 111 -6.23 2.93 -0.16
N GLY A 112 -5.46 3.86 -0.69
CA GLY A 112 -5.17 5.13 -0.03
C GLY A 112 -4.45 4.98 1.31
N THR A 113 -3.58 3.96 1.44
CA THR A 113 -2.94 3.60 2.71
C THR A 113 -1.59 4.29 2.92
N VAL A 114 -1.00 4.86 1.87
CA VAL A 114 0.36 5.41 1.90
C VAL A 114 0.59 6.33 0.71
N ARG A 115 1.40 7.37 0.87
CA ARG A 115 1.96 8.15 -0.23
C ARG A 115 3.21 7.47 -0.75
N LEU A 116 3.38 7.38 -2.06
CA LEU A 116 4.50 6.68 -2.68
C LEU A 116 5.30 7.58 -3.61
N THR A 117 6.63 7.54 -3.46
CA THR A 117 7.58 7.92 -4.50
C THR A 117 8.25 6.67 -5.06
N ILE A 118 8.21 6.50 -6.37
CA ILE A 118 8.86 5.40 -7.08
C ILE A 118 10.08 5.98 -7.80
N LEU A 119 11.26 5.38 -7.56
CA LEU A 119 12.49 5.86 -8.22
C LEU A 119 12.73 5.08 -9.52
N GLY A 120 13.12 5.83 -10.55
CA GLY A 120 13.44 5.31 -11.88
C GLY A 120 13.10 6.30 -12.99
N ASP A 121 13.43 5.96 -14.23
CA ASP A 121 13.00 6.74 -15.40
C ASP A 121 11.48 6.82 -15.48
N GLU A 122 10.93 8.02 -15.38
CA GLU A 122 9.47 8.23 -15.30
C GLU A 122 8.74 7.62 -16.49
N ALA A 123 9.24 7.84 -17.70
CA ALA A 123 8.60 7.32 -18.91
C ALA A 123 8.59 5.79 -18.93
N GLY A 124 9.70 5.15 -18.54
CA GLY A 124 9.83 3.71 -18.46
C GLY A 124 8.96 3.09 -17.39
N VAL A 125 8.92 3.67 -16.20
CA VAL A 125 8.08 3.22 -15.07
C VAL A 125 6.60 3.28 -15.44
N ARG A 126 6.13 4.42 -15.98
CA ARG A 126 4.73 4.60 -16.37
C ARG A 126 4.34 3.71 -17.55
N ALA A 127 5.20 3.57 -18.56
CA ALA A 127 4.96 2.66 -19.68
C ALA A 127 4.87 1.19 -19.24
N ARG A 128 5.70 0.79 -18.28
CA ARG A 128 5.67 -0.56 -17.71
C ARG A 128 4.39 -0.80 -16.93
N ALA A 129 3.98 0.13 -16.07
CA ALA A 129 2.73 0.06 -15.34
C ALA A 129 1.53 -0.04 -16.28
N ALA A 130 1.48 0.79 -17.32
CA ALA A 130 0.41 0.76 -18.33
C ALA A 130 0.32 -0.60 -19.05
N ARG A 131 1.45 -1.19 -19.45
CA ARG A 131 1.47 -2.54 -20.05
C ARG A 131 0.92 -3.62 -19.14
N LEU A 132 1.11 -3.47 -17.82
CA LEU A 132 0.63 -4.39 -16.81
C LEU A 132 -0.80 -4.09 -16.35
N GLY A 133 -1.44 -3.02 -16.87
CA GLY A 133 -2.76 -2.56 -16.45
C GLY A 133 -2.80 -2.05 -15.00
N LEU A 134 -1.69 -1.51 -14.49
CA LEU A 134 -1.56 -1.03 -13.12
C LEU A 134 -1.81 0.47 -13.03
N MET A 135 -2.54 0.89 -12.02
CA MET A 135 -2.86 2.28 -11.71
C MET A 135 -1.84 2.81 -10.69
N ILE A 136 -0.91 3.64 -11.14
CA ILE A 136 0.10 4.29 -10.28
C ILE A 136 0.14 5.82 -10.47
N ASP A 137 -0.94 6.41 -11.02
CA ASP A 137 -0.97 7.82 -11.39
C ASP A 137 -0.81 8.76 -10.18
N SER A 138 -1.25 8.33 -9.01
CA SER A 138 -1.10 9.07 -7.76
C SER A 138 0.27 8.92 -7.10
N ALA A 139 1.16 8.06 -7.62
CA ALA A 139 2.55 8.03 -7.16
C ALA A 139 3.37 9.12 -7.85
N GLU A 140 4.26 9.73 -7.08
CA GLU A 140 5.35 10.51 -7.63
C GLU A 140 6.39 9.56 -8.23
N VAL A 141 6.88 9.87 -9.44
CA VAL A 141 8.01 9.12 -10.04
C VAL A 141 9.18 10.06 -10.19
N VAL A 142 10.32 9.68 -9.62
CA VAL A 142 11.53 10.51 -9.57
C VAL A 142 12.70 9.73 -10.18
N ASP A 143 13.33 10.32 -11.18
CA ASP A 143 14.58 9.78 -11.75
C ASP A 143 15.77 10.33 -10.96
N PRO A 144 16.54 9.48 -10.25
CA PRO A 144 17.74 9.91 -9.54
C PRO A 144 18.79 10.63 -10.42
N ALA A 145 18.84 10.31 -11.71
CA ALA A 145 19.83 10.89 -12.62
C ALA A 145 19.52 12.35 -13.00
N THR A 146 18.23 12.70 -13.10
CA THR A 146 17.76 14.00 -13.61
C THR A 146 17.05 14.85 -12.55
N SER A 147 16.85 14.29 -11.35
CA SER A 147 16.14 14.98 -10.25
C SER A 147 16.85 16.27 -9.82
N PRO A 148 16.08 17.35 -9.58
CA PRO A 148 16.63 18.60 -9.03
C PRO A 148 17.18 18.44 -7.60
N LEU A 149 16.82 17.36 -6.89
CA LEU A 149 17.34 17.05 -5.56
C LEU A 149 18.78 16.52 -5.59
N ARG A 150 19.24 16.07 -6.76
CA ARG A 150 20.50 15.35 -6.92
C ARG A 150 21.71 16.13 -6.39
N ASP A 151 21.85 17.40 -6.77
CA ASP A 151 23.03 18.20 -6.38
C ASP A 151 23.09 18.44 -4.87
N GLY A 152 21.94 18.67 -4.25
CA GLY A 152 21.81 18.78 -2.79
C GLY A 152 22.18 17.47 -2.08
N PHE A 153 21.74 16.35 -2.61
CA PHE A 153 22.10 15.02 -2.07
C PHE A 153 23.57 14.69 -2.24
N VAL A 154 24.19 15.05 -3.36
CA VAL A 154 25.63 14.89 -3.59
C VAL A 154 26.45 15.64 -2.55
N ALA A 155 26.12 16.92 -2.33
CA ALA A 155 26.81 17.75 -1.34
C ALA A 155 26.65 17.19 0.09
N GLU A 156 25.44 16.80 0.47
CA GLU A 156 25.15 16.26 1.79
C GLU A 156 25.77 14.85 1.98
N TYR A 157 25.74 13.97 0.97
CA TYR A 157 26.40 12.68 1.03
C TYR A 157 27.91 12.83 1.22
N ALA A 158 28.56 13.72 0.47
CA ALA A 158 29.99 14.00 0.61
C ALA A 158 30.28 14.53 2.03
N ARG A 159 29.45 15.43 2.58
CA ARG A 159 29.58 15.94 3.96
C ARG A 159 29.48 14.81 4.99
N LEU A 160 28.46 13.95 4.90
CA LEU A 160 28.26 12.84 5.83
C LEU A 160 29.42 11.81 5.78
N ARG A 161 30.04 11.67 4.62
CA ARG A 161 31.09 10.68 4.37
C ARG A 161 32.49 11.29 4.30
N ALA A 162 32.66 12.57 4.61
CA ALA A 162 33.96 13.27 4.59
C ALA A 162 35.04 12.55 5.41
N HIS A 163 34.68 11.97 6.56
CA HIS A 163 35.56 11.19 7.41
C HIS A 163 36.11 9.90 6.73
N ARG A 164 35.58 9.51 5.58
CA ARG A 164 36.04 8.38 4.76
C ARG A 164 36.72 8.86 3.47
N GLY A 165 36.95 10.15 3.33
CA GLY A 165 37.62 10.71 2.16
C GLY A 165 36.78 10.70 0.88
N VAL A 166 35.45 10.68 0.98
CA VAL A 166 34.54 10.71 -0.17
C VAL A 166 34.58 12.10 -0.80
N THR A 167 34.97 12.18 -2.07
CA THR A 167 34.96 13.38 -2.89
C THR A 167 33.59 13.67 -3.46
N LEU A 168 33.36 14.89 -3.98
CA LEU A 168 32.10 15.24 -4.65
C LEU A 168 31.82 14.36 -5.87
N ASP A 169 32.86 14.03 -6.67
CA ASP A 169 32.70 13.14 -7.83
C ASP A 169 32.25 11.74 -7.40
N ALA A 170 32.92 11.17 -6.40
CA ALA A 170 32.56 9.87 -5.85
C ALA A 170 31.16 9.90 -5.21
N ALA A 171 30.77 11.00 -4.58
CA ALA A 171 29.42 11.20 -4.05
C ALA A 171 28.38 11.28 -5.17
N SER A 172 28.69 11.94 -6.28
CA SER A 172 27.82 12.02 -7.45
C SER A 172 27.51 10.66 -8.05
N ASP A 173 28.54 9.78 -8.16
CA ASP A 173 28.36 8.41 -8.63
C ASP A 173 27.50 7.58 -7.68
N GLN A 174 27.70 7.73 -6.37
CA GLN A 174 26.92 7.01 -5.37
C GLN A 174 25.46 7.45 -5.33
N VAL A 175 25.17 8.74 -5.42
CA VAL A 175 23.80 9.29 -5.36
C VAL A 175 22.99 8.95 -6.63
N ALA A 176 23.64 8.59 -7.73
CA ALA A 176 22.97 8.08 -8.93
C ALA A 176 22.30 6.71 -8.70
N ASP A 177 22.73 5.95 -7.69
CA ASP A 177 22.10 4.70 -7.31
C ASP A 177 20.75 4.97 -6.60
N SER A 178 19.69 4.31 -7.07
CA SER A 178 18.32 4.55 -6.57
C SER A 178 18.16 4.23 -5.08
N THR A 179 18.88 3.23 -4.55
CA THR A 179 18.84 2.87 -3.14
C THR A 179 19.52 3.94 -2.28
N VAL A 180 20.66 4.48 -2.75
CA VAL A 180 21.33 5.59 -2.09
C VAL A 180 20.48 6.85 -2.16
N PHE A 181 19.92 7.16 -3.32
CA PHE A 181 19.03 8.32 -3.51
C PHE A 181 17.82 8.26 -2.58
N GLY A 182 17.11 7.12 -2.54
CA GLY A 182 15.97 6.91 -1.64
C GLY A 182 16.37 7.02 -0.16
N THR A 183 17.56 6.53 0.21
CA THR A 183 18.09 6.70 1.57
C THR A 183 18.38 8.16 1.89
N MET A 184 18.84 8.96 0.93
CA MET A 184 19.03 10.40 1.10
C MET A 184 17.68 11.14 1.26
N MET A 185 16.63 10.72 0.55
CA MET A 185 15.27 11.27 0.75
C MET A 185 14.80 11.07 2.20
N VAL A 186 15.00 9.87 2.75
CA VAL A 186 14.66 9.58 4.17
C VAL A 186 15.55 10.39 5.12
N GLN A 187 16.84 10.47 4.89
CA GLN A 187 17.77 11.26 5.70
C GLN A 187 17.41 12.73 5.75
N GLN A 188 16.94 13.29 4.64
CA GLN A 188 16.52 14.69 4.51
C GLN A 188 15.06 14.94 4.90
N GLN A 189 14.38 13.92 5.45
CA GLN A 189 12.95 13.98 5.86
C GLN A 189 11.98 14.34 4.73
N LEU A 190 12.35 14.05 3.48
CA LEU A 190 11.47 14.16 2.32
C LEU A 190 10.55 12.93 2.18
N ALA A 191 10.88 11.85 2.89
CA ALA A 191 10.07 10.66 3.03
C ALA A 191 10.26 10.07 4.44
N ASP A 192 9.27 9.34 4.91
CA ASP A 192 9.26 8.72 6.24
C ASP A 192 10.03 7.40 6.26
N GLY A 193 10.13 6.73 5.11
CA GLY A 193 10.82 5.45 4.99
C GLY A 193 11.06 5.01 3.56
N MET A 194 11.85 3.93 3.42
CA MET A 194 12.13 3.30 2.14
C MET A 194 11.95 1.78 2.27
N VAL A 195 11.33 1.16 1.26
CA VAL A 195 11.20 -0.29 1.16
C VAL A 195 11.90 -0.75 -0.12
N SER A 196 12.90 -1.62 0.06
CA SER A 196 13.72 -2.16 -1.02
C SER A 196 14.05 -3.64 -0.78
N GLY A 197 14.60 -4.32 -1.78
CA GLY A 197 15.07 -5.71 -1.71
C GLY A 197 14.31 -6.67 -2.63
N SER A 198 13.54 -6.14 -3.58
CA SER A 198 12.91 -6.97 -4.62
C SER A 198 13.89 -7.39 -5.71
N ALA A 199 14.73 -6.46 -6.17
CA ALA A 199 15.73 -6.67 -7.22
C ALA A 199 17.17 -6.57 -6.70
N HIS A 200 17.37 -5.90 -5.56
CA HIS A 200 18.70 -5.70 -4.96
C HIS A 200 19.03 -6.74 -3.90
N THR A 201 20.33 -6.97 -3.69
CA THR A 201 20.78 -7.83 -2.59
C THR A 201 20.59 -7.14 -1.24
N THR A 202 20.50 -7.93 -0.16
CA THR A 202 20.42 -7.43 1.22
C THR A 202 21.56 -6.43 1.53
N ALA A 203 22.77 -6.73 1.10
CA ALA A 203 23.91 -5.84 1.31
C ALA A 203 23.77 -4.50 0.58
N HIS A 204 23.23 -4.50 -0.63
CA HIS A 204 22.98 -3.29 -1.41
C HIS A 204 21.91 -2.41 -0.75
N THR A 205 20.86 -3.01 -0.21
CA THR A 205 19.77 -2.30 0.47
C THR A 205 20.21 -1.73 1.83
N ILE A 206 20.92 -2.52 2.65
CA ILE A 206 21.21 -2.13 4.05
C ILE A 206 22.41 -1.18 4.12
N ARG A 207 23.41 -1.33 3.24
CA ARG A 207 24.64 -0.53 3.29
C ARG A 207 24.41 0.98 3.25
N PRO A 208 23.59 1.55 2.37
CA PRO A 208 23.27 2.98 2.38
C PRO A 208 22.67 3.44 3.71
N ALA A 209 21.71 2.70 4.26
CA ALA A 209 21.09 3.05 5.53
C ALA A 209 22.10 3.14 6.67
N LEU A 210 23.01 2.15 6.79
CA LEU A 210 24.08 2.15 7.80
C LEU A 210 25.10 3.26 7.59
N GLN A 211 25.35 3.65 6.34
CA GLN A 211 26.32 4.67 6.00
C GLN A 211 25.80 6.11 6.17
N ILE A 212 24.54 6.33 5.92
CA ILE A 212 23.88 7.65 5.84
C ILE A 212 23.09 7.95 7.12
N ILE A 213 22.10 7.10 7.43
CA ILE A 213 21.18 7.33 8.57
C ILE A 213 21.85 6.96 9.89
N LYS A 214 22.66 5.90 9.91
CA LYS A 214 23.30 5.29 11.09
C LYS A 214 22.27 4.73 12.09
N THR A 215 22.67 3.74 12.85
CA THR A 215 21.90 3.27 14.01
C THR A 215 22.31 4.09 15.24
N ARG A 216 21.33 4.45 16.04
CA ARG A 216 21.57 5.02 17.38
C ARG A 216 21.94 3.91 18.35
#